data_3db2394658bb87fd49b3ebe039331eaa
#
_entry.id   3db2394658bb87fd49b3ebe039331eaa
#
_cell.length_a   1.000
_cell.length_b   1.000
_cell.length_c   1.000
_cell.angle_alpha   90.00
_cell.angle_beta   90.00
_cell.angle_gamma   90.00
#
_symmetry.space_group_name_H-M   'P 1'
#
loop_
_entity.id
_entity.type
_entity.pdbx_description
1 polymer ?
#
loop_
_entity_poly.entity_id
_entity_poly.type
_entity_poly.pdbx_seq_one_letter_code
_entity_poly.pdbx_strand_id
1 'polypeptide(L)'
;MSEELETIKIDFYLKLTNEAAMTTVLSDFYTQDTETTVNEDTGEETTTNVGDPYLVPNSSDYAMDIVGTLHEPTGATLTDDEGMEYPEMQAMTGWHVNIRLVGDAVRETVEALDTSHGVTPETPMRVWL
;
A
#
# COMPACT_ATOMS: atom_id res chain seq x y z
N MET A 1 18.02 -33.82 -2.62
CA MET A 1 16.98 -33.00 -3.21
C MET A 1 17.09 -31.57 -2.69
N SER A 2 17.19 -30.66 -3.59
CA SER A 2 17.24 -29.30 -3.16
C SER A 2 15.82 -28.82 -2.90
N GLU A 3 15.60 -28.38 -1.70
CA GLU A 3 14.41 -27.67 -1.38
C GLU A 3 14.56 -26.29 -2.02
N GLU A 4 13.88 -26.07 -3.10
CA GLU A 4 13.81 -24.75 -3.61
C GLU A 4 13.02 -23.92 -2.61
N LEU A 5 13.64 -22.86 -2.15
CA LEU A 5 12.93 -21.89 -1.34
C LEU A 5 11.90 -21.23 -2.26
N GLU A 6 10.70 -21.77 -2.26
CA GLU A 6 9.64 -21.18 -3.04
C GLU A 6 9.38 -19.78 -2.51
N THR A 7 9.52 -18.81 -3.41
CA THR A 7 9.12 -17.46 -3.09
C THR A 7 7.61 -17.43 -2.98
N ILE A 8 7.12 -17.11 -1.80
CA ILE A 8 5.70 -16.96 -1.57
C ILE A 8 5.25 -15.71 -2.29
N LYS A 9 4.28 -15.83 -3.18
CA LYS A 9 3.69 -14.70 -3.87
C LYS A 9 2.18 -14.73 -3.66
N ILE A 10 1.75 -14.08 -2.60
CA ILE A 10 0.34 -14.01 -2.25
C ILE A 10 -0.09 -12.55 -2.36
N ASP A 11 -1.12 -12.29 -3.12
CA ASP A 11 -1.63 -10.95 -3.32
C ASP A 11 -2.84 -10.70 -2.43
N PHE A 12 -2.83 -9.54 -1.78
CA PHE A 12 -3.93 -9.07 -0.96
C PHE A 12 -4.43 -7.75 -1.52
N TYR A 13 -5.74 -7.56 -1.48
CA TYR A 13 -6.39 -6.35 -1.97
C TYR A 13 -7.12 -5.70 -0.81
N LEU A 14 -6.70 -4.51 -0.44
CA LEU A 14 -7.26 -3.80 0.70
C LEU A 14 -8.08 -2.59 0.25
N LYS A 15 -9.17 -2.34 0.97
CA LYS A 15 -9.99 -1.15 0.77
C LYS A 15 -10.05 -0.40 2.10
N LEU A 16 -9.48 0.78 2.12
CA LEU A 16 -9.48 1.67 3.28
C LEU A 16 -10.54 2.74 3.12
N THR A 17 -10.87 3.42 4.19
CA THR A 17 -11.88 4.48 4.16
C THR A 17 -11.47 5.63 3.25
N ASN A 18 -10.21 6.07 3.36
CA ASN A 18 -9.66 7.15 2.56
C ASN A 18 -8.13 7.11 2.65
N GLU A 19 -7.48 8.04 1.96
CA GLU A 19 -6.01 8.13 1.98
C GLU A 19 -5.45 8.35 3.38
N ALA A 20 -6.11 9.18 4.17
CA ALA A 20 -5.66 9.48 5.53
C ALA A 20 -5.62 8.22 6.41
N ALA A 21 -6.49 7.25 6.15
CA ALA A 21 -6.52 6.01 6.91
C ALA A 21 -5.26 5.17 6.73
N MET A 22 -4.50 5.37 5.63
CA MET A 22 -3.27 4.61 5.38
C MET A 22 -2.27 4.76 6.51
N THR A 23 -2.10 5.95 7.04
CA THR A 23 -1.13 6.22 8.10
C THR A 23 -1.41 5.37 9.35
N THR A 24 -2.68 5.17 9.65
CA THR A 24 -3.10 4.35 10.80
C THR A 24 -3.10 2.86 10.47
N VAL A 25 -3.73 2.49 9.35
CA VAL A 25 -3.90 1.08 8.97
C VAL A 25 -2.58 0.43 8.61
N LEU A 26 -1.73 1.14 7.86
CA LEU A 26 -0.43 0.63 7.42
C LEU A 26 0.72 1.12 8.30
N SER A 27 0.43 1.49 9.55
CA SER A 27 1.44 2.06 10.44
C SER A 27 2.71 1.20 10.60
N ASP A 28 2.57 -0.11 10.54
CA ASP A 28 3.71 -1.03 10.63
C ASP A 28 4.67 -0.91 9.44
N PHE A 29 4.23 -0.29 8.35
CA PHE A 29 5.02 -0.10 7.15
C PHE A 29 5.52 1.34 6.98
N TYR A 30 5.27 2.19 7.98
CA TYR A 30 5.78 3.55 7.99
C TYR A 30 7.07 3.61 8.79
N THR A 31 7.97 4.48 8.38
CA THR A 31 9.20 4.74 9.11
C THR A 31 9.42 6.25 9.17
N GLN A 32 10.38 6.65 9.98
CA GLN A 32 10.72 8.06 10.13
C GLN A 32 12.23 8.17 10.27
N ASP A 33 12.81 9.15 9.61
CA ASP A 33 14.24 9.39 9.70
C ASP A 33 14.60 9.84 11.12
N THR A 34 15.81 9.51 11.54
CA THR A 34 16.31 9.89 12.84
C THR A 34 17.69 10.52 12.72
N GLU A 35 18.02 11.39 13.65
CA GLU A 35 19.32 12.01 13.75
C GLU A 35 19.87 11.75 15.14
N THR A 36 21.11 11.28 15.21
CA THR A 36 21.77 11.01 16.48
C THR A 36 22.86 12.05 16.70
N THR A 37 22.82 12.70 17.86
CA THR A 37 23.84 13.66 18.28
C THR A 37 24.55 13.13 19.52
N VAL A 38 25.83 13.43 19.63
CA VAL A 38 26.66 13.03 20.78
C VAL A 38 27.06 14.27 21.53
N ASN A 39 26.82 14.27 22.85
CA ASN A 39 27.28 15.34 23.72
C ASN A 39 28.76 15.11 23.97
N GLU A 40 29.61 16.01 23.49
CA GLU A 40 31.05 15.89 23.61
C GLU A 40 31.55 15.91 25.05
N ASP A 41 30.82 16.55 25.95
CA ASP A 41 31.21 16.66 27.35
C ASP A 41 30.90 15.42 28.16
N THR A 42 29.78 14.74 27.85
CA THR A 42 29.32 13.58 28.62
C THR A 42 29.41 12.28 27.85
N GLY A 43 29.56 12.34 26.52
CA GLY A 43 29.49 11.16 25.65
C GLY A 43 28.08 10.61 25.47
N GLU A 44 27.09 11.32 26.01
CA GLU A 44 25.69 10.88 25.89
C GLU A 44 25.19 11.06 24.46
N GLU A 45 24.53 10.02 23.96
CA GLU A 45 23.91 10.04 22.64
C GLU A 45 22.43 10.37 22.78
N THR A 46 21.94 11.24 21.91
CA THR A 46 20.52 11.58 21.83
C THR A 46 20.04 11.34 20.40
N THR A 47 19.00 10.54 20.25
CA THR A 47 18.40 10.26 18.96
C THR A 47 17.03 10.94 18.87
N THR A 48 16.81 11.73 17.83
CA THR A 48 15.55 12.44 17.62
C THR A 48 14.99 12.12 16.23
N ASN A 49 13.67 12.14 16.14
CA ASN A 49 13.01 11.95 14.85
C ASN A 49 13.13 13.23 14.01
N VAL A 50 13.32 13.06 12.71
CA VAL A 50 13.50 14.17 11.77
C VAL A 50 12.50 14.00 10.63
N GLY A 51 11.76 15.06 10.33
CA GLY A 51 10.77 15.05 9.25
C GLY A 51 9.51 14.27 9.61
N ASP A 52 8.66 14.06 8.63
CA ASP A 52 7.42 13.32 8.80
C ASP A 52 7.62 11.82 8.53
N PRO A 53 6.82 10.95 9.20
CA PRO A 53 6.83 9.53 8.85
C PRO A 53 6.42 9.33 7.40
N TYR A 54 6.99 8.32 6.76
CA TYR A 54 6.67 7.99 5.38
C TYR A 54 6.51 6.49 5.19
N LEU A 55 5.70 6.12 4.21
CA LEU A 55 5.44 4.73 3.86
C LEU A 55 6.64 4.12 3.13
N VAL A 56 7.00 2.89 3.53
CA VAL A 56 7.98 2.09 2.81
C VAL A 56 7.23 1.05 2.00
N PRO A 57 6.97 1.30 0.69
CA PRO A 57 6.09 0.43 -0.09
C PRO A 57 6.74 -0.87 -0.54
N ASN A 58 8.05 -0.96 -0.52
CA ASN A 58 8.74 -2.14 -1.00
C ASN A 58 9.87 -2.55 -0.06
N SER A 59 10.00 -3.87 0.12
CA SER A 59 11.13 -4.45 0.84
C SER A 59 11.43 -5.82 0.23
N SER A 60 12.37 -6.56 0.81
CA SER A 60 12.64 -7.93 0.37
C SER A 60 11.49 -8.88 0.70
N ASP A 61 10.58 -8.49 1.59
CA ASP A 61 9.50 -9.34 2.09
C ASP A 61 8.14 -9.03 1.50
N TYR A 62 7.96 -7.86 0.92
CA TYR A 62 6.68 -7.45 0.37
C TYR A 62 6.83 -6.36 -0.69
N ALA A 63 5.79 -6.20 -1.49
CA ALA A 63 5.66 -5.08 -2.41
C ALA A 63 4.24 -4.53 -2.31
N MET A 64 4.11 -3.21 -2.27
CA MET A 64 2.81 -2.54 -2.23
C MET A 64 2.60 -1.72 -3.48
N ASP A 65 1.37 -1.74 -3.97
CA ASP A 65 0.93 -0.85 -5.03
C ASP A 65 -0.21 0.00 -4.47
N ILE A 66 0.05 1.28 -4.32
CA ILE A 66 -0.95 2.23 -3.82
C ILE A 66 -1.81 2.65 -5.01
N VAL A 67 -2.92 1.96 -5.17
CA VAL A 67 -3.84 2.21 -6.29
C VAL A 67 -4.60 3.52 -6.09
N GLY A 68 -5.02 3.76 -4.86
CA GLY A 68 -5.77 4.95 -4.51
C GLY A 68 -7.25 4.81 -4.83
N THR A 69 -7.85 5.87 -5.34
CA THR A 69 -9.26 5.87 -5.71
C THR A 69 -9.44 5.17 -7.04
N LEU A 70 -10.30 4.15 -7.05
CA LEU A 70 -10.69 3.49 -8.29
C LEU A 70 -11.90 4.19 -8.90
N HIS A 71 -12.06 4.03 -10.20
CA HIS A 71 -13.18 4.61 -10.93
C HIS A 71 -13.91 3.50 -11.67
N GLU A 72 -15.22 3.67 -11.80
CA GLU A 72 -16.07 2.71 -12.49
C GLU A 72 -17.00 3.42 -13.47
N PRO A 73 -17.46 2.74 -14.52
CA PRO A 73 -18.42 3.33 -15.44
C PRO A 73 -19.76 3.60 -14.75
N THR A 74 -20.37 4.77 -15.06
CA THR A 74 -21.71 5.09 -14.54
C THR A 74 -22.83 4.45 -15.37
N GLY A 75 -22.50 3.91 -16.53
CA GLY A 75 -23.48 3.45 -17.50
C GLY A 75 -23.83 4.49 -18.54
N ALA A 76 -23.42 5.73 -18.35
CA ALA A 76 -23.62 6.80 -19.32
C ALA A 76 -22.43 6.92 -20.25
N THR A 77 -22.67 7.53 -21.42
CA THR A 77 -21.63 7.78 -22.41
C THR A 77 -21.51 9.28 -22.63
N LEU A 78 -20.29 9.75 -22.67
CA LEU A 78 -19.99 11.16 -22.96
C LEU A 78 -19.39 11.26 -24.36
N THR A 79 -19.47 12.45 -24.96
CA THR A 79 -18.93 12.71 -26.28
C THR A 79 -17.93 13.87 -26.17
N ASP A 80 -16.73 13.69 -26.73
CA ASP A 80 -15.72 14.74 -26.74
C ASP A 80 -15.96 15.74 -27.88
N ASP A 81 -15.10 16.75 -27.99
CA ASP A 81 -15.21 17.80 -28.99
C ASP A 81 -15.07 17.27 -30.42
N GLU A 82 -14.44 16.12 -30.59
CA GLU A 82 -14.26 15.49 -31.90
C GLU A 82 -15.36 14.53 -32.27
N GLY A 83 -16.36 14.36 -31.39
CA GLY A 83 -17.46 13.44 -31.60
C GLY A 83 -17.17 12.00 -31.19
N MET A 84 -16.06 11.76 -30.52
CA MET A 84 -15.71 10.43 -30.03
C MET A 84 -16.44 10.14 -28.73
N GLU A 85 -17.07 8.98 -28.64
CA GLU A 85 -17.78 8.56 -27.46
C GLU A 85 -16.84 7.86 -26.48
N TYR A 86 -17.01 8.13 -25.20
CA TYR A 86 -16.27 7.46 -24.13
C TYR A 86 -17.18 7.25 -22.92
N PRO A 87 -16.92 6.21 -22.12
CA PRO A 87 -17.75 5.97 -20.93
C PRO A 87 -17.50 7.02 -19.86
N GLU A 88 -18.59 7.50 -19.26
CA GLU A 88 -18.48 8.35 -18.08
C GLU A 88 -18.04 7.51 -16.91
N MET A 89 -17.04 7.99 -16.17
CA MET A 89 -16.49 7.31 -15.01
C MET A 89 -16.83 8.05 -13.74
N GLN A 90 -17.01 7.33 -12.67
CA GLN A 90 -17.23 7.91 -11.34
C GLN A 90 -16.28 7.26 -10.35
N ALA A 91 -15.91 8.03 -9.32
CA ALA A 91 -15.03 7.52 -8.27
C ALA A 91 -15.78 6.50 -7.42
N MET A 92 -15.14 5.37 -7.16
CA MET A 92 -15.62 4.40 -6.19
C MET A 92 -15.25 4.86 -4.80
N THR A 93 -16.07 4.52 -3.80
CA THR A 93 -15.71 4.83 -2.42
C THR A 93 -14.49 4.02 -1.99
N GLY A 94 -13.66 4.62 -1.14
CA GLY A 94 -12.52 3.95 -0.55
C GLY A 94 -11.20 4.29 -1.21
N TRP A 95 -10.14 3.88 -0.55
CA TRP A 95 -8.76 4.02 -0.98
C TRP A 95 -8.15 2.63 -1.08
N HIS A 96 -7.64 2.26 -2.23
CA HIS A 96 -7.26 0.88 -2.51
C HIS A 96 -5.74 0.69 -2.47
N VAL A 97 -5.32 -0.40 -1.84
CA VAL A 97 -3.90 -0.76 -1.73
C VAL A 97 -3.78 -2.26 -2.04
N ASN A 98 -2.88 -2.60 -2.94
CA ASN A 98 -2.55 -3.99 -3.22
C ASN A 98 -1.24 -4.33 -2.53
N ILE A 99 -1.16 -5.47 -1.87
CA ILE A 99 0.06 -5.93 -1.21
C ILE A 99 0.39 -7.33 -1.70
N ARG A 100 1.62 -7.51 -2.17
CA ARG A 100 2.14 -8.84 -2.50
C ARG A 100 3.12 -9.26 -1.44
N LEU A 101 2.87 -10.41 -0.80
CA LEU A 101 3.84 -11.02 0.07
C LEU A 101 4.88 -11.78 -0.75
N VAL A 102 6.14 -11.62 -0.38
CA VAL A 102 7.25 -12.31 -1.01
C VAL A 102 7.91 -13.27 -0.03
N GLY A 103 7.83 -12.97 1.26
CA GLY A 103 8.36 -13.81 2.32
C GLY A 103 7.44 -13.84 3.52
N ASP A 104 7.86 -14.52 4.59
CA ASP A 104 7.03 -14.69 5.78
C ASP A 104 7.17 -13.58 6.83
N ALA A 105 8.18 -12.73 6.71
CA ALA A 105 8.52 -11.78 7.77
C ALA A 105 7.36 -10.88 8.23
N VAL A 106 6.51 -10.45 7.28
CA VAL A 106 5.38 -9.58 7.59
C VAL A 106 4.03 -10.26 7.35
N ARG A 107 4.04 -11.58 7.21
CA ARG A 107 2.84 -12.33 6.87
C ARG A 107 1.69 -12.13 7.86
N GLU A 108 1.96 -12.25 9.14
CA GLU A 108 0.93 -12.08 10.17
C GLU A 108 0.32 -10.68 10.13
N THR A 109 1.17 -9.68 9.92
CA THR A 109 0.72 -8.29 9.83
C THR A 109 -0.21 -8.10 8.65
N VAL A 110 0.16 -8.62 7.47
CA VAL A 110 -0.66 -8.48 6.27
C VAL A 110 -1.95 -9.28 6.37
N GLU A 111 -1.89 -10.49 6.92
CA GLU A 111 -3.10 -11.30 7.11
C GLU A 111 -4.09 -10.62 8.06
N ALA A 112 -3.60 -9.94 9.09
CA ALA A 112 -4.46 -9.17 9.98
C ALA A 112 -5.10 -7.99 9.26
N LEU A 113 -4.37 -7.32 8.38
CA LEU A 113 -4.93 -6.24 7.55
C LEU A 113 -6.00 -6.78 6.60
N ASP A 114 -5.75 -7.93 5.99
CA ASP A 114 -6.72 -8.58 5.10
C ASP A 114 -8.01 -8.93 5.83
N THR A 115 -7.91 -9.40 7.06
CA THR A 115 -9.09 -9.72 7.88
C THR A 115 -9.96 -8.50 8.10
N SER A 116 -9.35 -7.33 8.33
CA SER A 116 -10.08 -6.10 8.63
C SER A 116 -10.46 -5.29 7.40
N HIS A 117 -9.64 -5.30 6.36
CA HIS A 117 -9.77 -4.40 5.22
C HIS A 117 -9.76 -5.11 3.87
N GLY A 118 -9.58 -6.41 3.85
CA GLY A 118 -9.48 -7.17 2.61
C GLY A 118 -10.76 -7.16 1.80
N VAL A 119 -10.60 -7.10 0.48
CA VAL A 119 -11.69 -7.21 -0.47
C VAL A 119 -11.29 -8.19 -1.56
N THR A 120 -12.29 -8.75 -2.23
CA THR A 120 -12.05 -9.64 -3.36
C THR A 120 -12.63 -8.98 -4.61
N PRO A 121 -11.84 -8.21 -5.35
CA PRO A 121 -12.34 -7.54 -6.55
C PRO A 121 -12.59 -8.56 -7.67
N GLU A 122 -13.66 -8.35 -8.43
CA GLU A 122 -13.94 -9.19 -9.61
C GLU A 122 -12.85 -9.02 -10.65
N THR A 123 -12.39 -7.79 -10.83
CA THR A 123 -11.32 -7.45 -11.77
C THR A 123 -10.29 -6.60 -11.03
N PRO A 124 -9.28 -7.23 -10.42
CA PRO A 124 -8.26 -6.49 -9.69
C PRO A 124 -7.56 -5.48 -10.60
N MET A 125 -7.39 -4.26 -10.08
CA MET A 125 -6.64 -3.23 -10.78
C MET A 125 -5.16 -3.38 -10.45
N ARG A 126 -4.31 -3.10 -11.43
CA ARG A 126 -2.86 -3.21 -11.29
C ARG A 126 -2.43 -4.57 -10.79
N VAL A 127 -2.87 -5.59 -11.50
CA VAL A 127 -2.45 -6.96 -11.19
C VAL A 127 -0.95 -7.07 -11.41
N TRP A 128 -0.28 -7.71 -10.48
CA TRP A 128 1.16 -7.92 -10.58
C TRP A 128 1.50 -8.83 -11.76
N LEU A 129 2.49 -8.44 -12.49
CA LEU A 129 3.00 -9.22 -13.62
C LEU A 129 4.34 -9.85 -13.32
#